data_a94e318df46069c24127004e6ade0b22
#
_entry.id   a94e318df46069c24127004e6ade0b22
#
_cell.length_a   1.000
_cell.length_b   1.000
_cell.length_c   1.000
_cell.angle_alpha   90.00
_cell.angle_beta   90.00
_cell.angle_gamma   90.00
#
_symmetry.space_group_name_H-M   'P 1'
#
loop_
_entity.id
_entity.type
_entity.pdbx_description
1 polymer ?
#
loop_
_entity_poly.entity_id
_entity_poly.type
_entity_poly.pdbx_seq_one_letter_code
_entity_poly.pdbx_strand_id
1 'polypeptide(L)'
;KDELCYNLEIEGDIKRAIEVCNELIDKNPYSNDYWFTLGRLYSISGDYEKAIEAFDFALTCDDSNEELKILKAYCLYMNENYEKAIEVYNDIATTDDIHIRITPLLAECYIKLENYEKAYVLLKELLRQNRQLKDSSIYINYIRCCVETGRDKEASDALMQASRLFPKNIRILSLLALTYLENGDEHKAMEATERLFTALDQVEDKQQEDFESLYRAGQYLFMKGDIDKALQYYKKVLEGSPEMPYMHLHMAMAYLAKGDMKHFGEHYRQTSPEELLDYIKNAGLSYEGIIERIGSKHIPPEDLVKEFLKNKDNNN
;
A
#
# COMPACT_ATOMS: atom_id res chain seq x y z
N LYS A 1 -18.57 -35.81 9.02
CA LYS A 1 -17.57 -35.24 8.10
C LYS A 1 -17.65 -33.71 8.00
N ASP A 2 -18.84 -33.13 8.07
CA ASP A 2 -19.04 -31.66 8.07
C ASP A 2 -18.29 -31.04 9.26
N GLU A 3 -18.48 -31.61 10.45
CA GLU A 3 -17.77 -31.20 11.67
C GLU A 3 -16.24 -31.37 11.54
N LEU A 4 -15.79 -32.41 10.81
CA LEU A 4 -14.36 -32.63 10.54
C LEU A 4 -13.80 -31.58 9.60
N CYS A 5 -14.52 -31.21 8.55
CA CYS A 5 -14.11 -30.14 7.62
C CYS A 5 -13.94 -28.80 8.37
N TYR A 6 -14.89 -28.44 9.22
CA TYR A 6 -14.86 -27.24 10.06
C TYR A 6 -13.68 -27.25 11.05
N ASN A 7 -13.44 -28.39 11.72
CA ASN A 7 -12.32 -28.52 12.68
C ASN A 7 -10.97 -28.39 11.98
N LEU A 8 -10.79 -29.01 10.82
CA LEU A 8 -9.56 -28.89 10.01
C LEU A 8 -9.31 -27.45 9.54
N GLU A 9 -10.36 -26.71 9.22
CA GLU A 9 -10.23 -25.28 8.89
C GLU A 9 -9.73 -24.48 10.09
N ILE A 10 -10.26 -24.70 11.28
CA ILE A 10 -9.82 -24.05 12.52
C ILE A 10 -8.37 -24.40 12.86
N GLU A 11 -7.98 -25.65 12.66
CA GLU A 11 -6.61 -26.14 12.87
C GLU A 11 -5.62 -25.61 11.81
N GLY A 12 -6.12 -24.99 10.73
CA GLY A 12 -5.30 -24.45 9.64
C GLY A 12 -4.85 -25.48 8.60
N ASP A 13 -5.34 -26.74 8.71
CA ASP A 13 -5.06 -27.78 7.70
C ASP A 13 -6.02 -27.66 6.50
N ILE A 14 -5.87 -26.58 5.77
CA ILE A 14 -6.75 -26.20 4.65
C ILE A 14 -6.73 -27.24 3.54
N LYS A 15 -5.57 -27.87 3.27
CA LYS A 15 -5.46 -28.91 2.22
C LYS A 15 -6.36 -30.09 2.53
N ARG A 16 -6.29 -30.59 3.76
CA ARG A 16 -7.09 -31.72 4.19
C ARG A 16 -8.59 -31.37 4.31
N ALA A 17 -8.90 -30.13 4.71
CA ALA A 17 -10.27 -29.62 4.69
C ALA A 17 -10.86 -29.64 3.28
N ILE A 18 -10.11 -29.24 2.26
CA ILE A 18 -10.49 -29.30 0.84
C ILE A 18 -10.76 -30.75 0.41
N GLU A 19 -9.88 -31.69 0.75
CA GLU A 19 -10.09 -33.12 0.42
C GLU A 19 -11.38 -33.65 1.02
N VAL A 20 -11.62 -33.39 2.31
CA VAL A 20 -12.85 -33.81 3.01
C VAL A 20 -14.09 -33.18 2.39
N CYS A 21 -14.00 -31.88 2.03
CA CYS A 21 -15.10 -31.16 1.39
C CYS A 21 -15.43 -31.76 0.01
N ASN A 22 -14.45 -32.09 -0.81
CA ASN A 22 -14.65 -32.77 -2.09
C ASN A 22 -15.32 -34.17 -1.90
N GLU A 23 -14.95 -34.98 -0.89
CA GLU A 23 -15.63 -36.21 -0.58
C GLU A 23 -17.09 -36.01 -0.17
N LEU A 24 -17.45 -34.88 0.43
CA LEU A 24 -18.83 -34.55 0.77
C LEU A 24 -19.62 -34.15 -0.49
N ILE A 25 -19.00 -33.38 -1.39
CA ILE A 25 -19.59 -33.02 -2.70
C ILE A 25 -19.83 -34.27 -3.55
N ASP A 26 -18.89 -35.21 -3.61
CA ASP A 26 -19.06 -36.47 -4.34
C ASP A 26 -20.30 -37.27 -3.86
N LYS A 27 -20.67 -37.13 -2.58
CA LYS A 27 -21.87 -37.78 -2.03
C LYS A 27 -23.14 -36.98 -2.24
N ASN A 28 -23.04 -35.67 -2.24
CA ASN A 28 -24.16 -34.75 -2.48
C ASN A 28 -23.75 -33.57 -3.36
N PRO A 29 -23.68 -33.77 -4.68
CA PRO A 29 -23.19 -32.74 -5.62
C PRO A 29 -24.06 -31.48 -5.70
N TYR A 30 -25.28 -31.54 -5.22
CA TYR A 30 -26.24 -30.42 -5.25
C TYR A 30 -26.33 -29.66 -3.92
N SER A 31 -25.42 -29.92 -2.98
CA SER A 31 -25.38 -29.19 -1.71
C SER A 31 -24.72 -27.82 -1.90
N ASN A 32 -25.50 -26.75 -1.82
CA ASN A 32 -25.02 -25.38 -1.81
C ASN A 32 -23.93 -25.19 -0.72
N ASP A 33 -24.19 -25.66 0.51
CA ASP A 33 -23.30 -25.49 1.65
C ASP A 33 -21.90 -26.09 1.42
N TYR A 34 -21.82 -27.22 0.71
CA TYR A 34 -20.53 -27.82 0.43
C TYR A 34 -19.73 -27.06 -0.62
N TRP A 35 -20.39 -26.60 -1.69
CA TRP A 35 -19.78 -25.76 -2.69
C TRP A 35 -19.34 -24.40 -2.12
N PHE A 36 -20.18 -23.80 -1.27
CA PHE A 36 -19.85 -22.60 -0.53
C PHE A 36 -18.61 -22.81 0.35
N THR A 37 -18.56 -23.89 1.13
CA THR A 37 -17.43 -24.22 2.00
C THR A 37 -16.17 -24.46 1.18
N LEU A 38 -16.27 -25.17 0.06
CA LEU A 38 -15.13 -25.42 -0.84
C LEU A 38 -14.58 -24.11 -1.42
N GLY A 39 -15.46 -23.23 -1.91
CA GLY A 39 -15.08 -21.91 -2.41
C GLY A 39 -14.34 -21.07 -1.36
N ARG A 40 -14.81 -21.09 -0.13
CA ARG A 40 -14.18 -20.41 1.00
C ARG A 40 -12.79 -20.99 1.33
N LEU A 41 -12.64 -22.30 1.35
CA LEU A 41 -11.37 -22.97 1.58
C LEU A 41 -10.35 -22.66 0.48
N TYR A 42 -10.76 -22.66 -0.79
CA TYR A 42 -9.90 -22.24 -1.91
C TYR A 42 -9.53 -20.76 -1.81
N SER A 43 -10.44 -19.89 -1.40
CA SER A 43 -10.14 -18.47 -1.17
C SER A 43 -9.08 -18.27 -0.08
N ILE A 44 -9.18 -19.03 1.04
CA ILE A 44 -8.20 -19.00 2.14
C ILE A 44 -6.83 -19.53 1.66
N SER A 45 -6.81 -20.54 0.79
CA SER A 45 -5.56 -21.09 0.24
C SER A 45 -4.92 -20.20 -0.86
N GLY A 46 -5.61 -19.13 -1.31
CA GLY A 46 -5.16 -18.27 -2.39
C GLY A 46 -5.43 -18.80 -3.80
N ASP A 47 -6.14 -19.95 -3.93
CA ASP A 47 -6.56 -20.50 -5.23
C ASP A 47 -7.88 -19.86 -5.67
N TYR A 48 -7.80 -18.60 -6.08
CA TYR A 48 -8.99 -17.79 -6.39
C TYR A 48 -9.76 -18.29 -7.63
N GLU A 49 -9.09 -18.91 -8.59
CA GLU A 49 -9.76 -19.52 -9.76
C GLU A 49 -10.71 -20.63 -9.32
N LYS A 50 -10.23 -21.59 -8.53
CA LYS A 50 -11.08 -22.67 -8.03
C LYS A 50 -12.14 -22.19 -7.04
N ALA A 51 -11.83 -21.14 -6.27
CA ALA A 51 -12.82 -20.50 -5.41
C ALA A 51 -14.00 -19.93 -6.23
N ILE A 52 -13.72 -19.25 -7.34
CA ILE A 52 -14.74 -18.70 -8.24
C ILE A 52 -15.58 -19.82 -8.84
N GLU A 53 -14.96 -20.91 -9.34
CA GLU A 53 -15.69 -22.07 -9.88
C GLU A 53 -16.62 -22.69 -8.82
N ALA A 54 -16.14 -22.87 -7.60
CA ALA A 54 -16.94 -23.43 -6.52
C ALA A 54 -18.12 -22.51 -6.15
N PHE A 55 -17.92 -21.19 -6.11
CA PHE A 55 -19.00 -20.24 -5.88
C PHE A 55 -19.99 -20.18 -7.05
N ASP A 56 -19.53 -20.38 -8.29
CA ASP A 56 -20.44 -20.49 -9.44
C ASP A 56 -21.36 -21.72 -9.30
N PHE A 57 -20.84 -22.86 -8.88
CA PHE A 57 -21.67 -24.04 -8.60
C PHE A 57 -22.65 -23.78 -7.46
N ALA A 58 -22.22 -23.13 -6.38
CA ALA A 58 -23.11 -22.77 -5.28
C ALA A 58 -24.24 -21.84 -5.74
N LEU A 59 -23.92 -20.84 -6.56
CA LEU A 59 -24.92 -19.91 -7.12
C LEU A 59 -25.91 -20.57 -8.10
N THR A 60 -25.55 -21.69 -8.75
CA THR A 60 -26.53 -22.47 -9.53
C THR A 60 -27.61 -23.11 -8.68
N CYS A 61 -27.32 -23.34 -7.39
CA CYS A 61 -28.27 -23.92 -6.43
C CYS A 61 -29.11 -22.82 -5.74
N ASP A 62 -28.53 -21.65 -5.52
CA ASP A 62 -29.19 -20.47 -4.90
C ASP A 62 -28.58 -19.18 -5.45
N ASP A 63 -29.22 -18.63 -6.48
CA ASP A 63 -28.82 -17.40 -7.16
C ASP A 63 -29.15 -16.11 -6.37
N SER A 64 -29.99 -16.24 -5.34
CA SER A 64 -30.41 -15.13 -4.48
C SER A 64 -29.45 -14.84 -3.32
N ASN A 65 -28.42 -15.64 -3.12
CA ASN A 65 -27.49 -15.52 -2.01
C ASN A 65 -26.47 -14.38 -2.24
N GLU A 66 -26.76 -13.21 -1.66
CA GLU A 66 -25.94 -12.00 -1.79
C GLU A 66 -24.54 -12.18 -1.19
N GLU A 67 -24.41 -12.92 -0.08
CA GLU A 67 -23.11 -13.18 0.55
C GLU A 67 -22.18 -14.01 -0.37
N LEU A 68 -22.76 -14.99 -1.06
CA LEU A 68 -22.04 -15.76 -2.08
C LEU A 68 -21.54 -14.89 -3.24
N LYS A 69 -22.38 -13.97 -3.73
CA LYS A 69 -22.00 -13.01 -4.75
C LYS A 69 -20.87 -12.10 -4.29
N ILE A 70 -20.92 -11.61 -3.03
CA ILE A 70 -19.87 -10.77 -2.45
C ILE A 70 -18.53 -11.53 -2.41
N LEU A 71 -18.53 -12.77 -1.93
CA LEU A 71 -17.32 -13.60 -1.85
C LEU A 71 -16.75 -13.93 -3.24
N LYS A 72 -17.64 -14.26 -4.20
CA LYS A 72 -17.21 -14.47 -5.60
C LYS A 72 -16.58 -13.22 -6.17
N ALA A 73 -17.20 -12.04 -6.00
CA ALA A 73 -16.68 -10.79 -6.50
C ALA A 73 -15.32 -10.43 -5.84
N TYR A 74 -15.16 -10.72 -4.54
CA TYR A 74 -13.88 -10.59 -3.86
C TYR A 74 -12.80 -11.51 -4.46
N CYS A 75 -13.13 -12.77 -4.75
CA CYS A 75 -12.19 -13.68 -5.40
C CYS A 75 -11.83 -13.24 -6.83
N LEU A 76 -12.79 -12.69 -7.58
CA LEU A 76 -12.52 -12.08 -8.88
C LEU A 76 -11.57 -10.87 -8.77
N TYR A 77 -11.75 -10.02 -7.75
CA TYR A 77 -10.85 -8.91 -7.46
C TYR A 77 -9.43 -9.41 -7.13
N MET A 78 -9.31 -10.41 -6.26
CA MET A 78 -8.02 -11.01 -5.88
C MET A 78 -7.32 -11.73 -7.05
N ASN A 79 -8.10 -12.22 -8.02
CA ASN A 79 -7.61 -12.80 -9.27
C ASN A 79 -7.42 -11.75 -10.38
N GLU A 80 -7.38 -10.48 -10.03
CA GLU A 80 -7.17 -9.32 -10.92
C GLU A 80 -8.22 -9.19 -12.05
N ASN A 81 -9.36 -9.86 -11.94
CA ASN A 81 -10.44 -9.76 -12.90
C ASN A 81 -11.46 -8.71 -12.46
N TYR A 82 -11.01 -7.45 -12.48
CA TYR A 82 -11.74 -6.33 -11.89
C TYR A 82 -13.05 -6.02 -12.62
N GLU A 83 -13.12 -6.21 -13.96
CA GLU A 83 -14.33 -5.98 -14.75
C GLU A 83 -15.45 -6.94 -14.32
N LYS A 84 -15.14 -8.24 -14.21
CA LYS A 84 -16.13 -9.22 -13.75
C LYS A 84 -16.51 -9.02 -12.28
N ALA A 85 -15.57 -8.61 -11.43
CA ALA A 85 -15.89 -8.26 -10.05
C ALA A 85 -16.92 -7.12 -10.00
N ILE A 86 -16.75 -6.09 -10.82
CA ILE A 86 -17.69 -4.96 -10.94
C ILE A 86 -19.07 -5.43 -11.40
N GLU A 87 -19.13 -6.32 -12.41
CA GLU A 87 -20.40 -6.89 -12.87
C GLU A 87 -21.16 -7.60 -11.75
N VAL A 88 -20.45 -8.46 -11.00
CA VAL A 88 -21.05 -9.19 -9.87
C VAL A 88 -21.47 -8.25 -8.75
N TYR A 89 -20.64 -7.25 -8.35
CA TYR A 89 -21.04 -6.28 -7.34
C TYR A 89 -22.27 -5.46 -7.73
N ASN A 90 -22.42 -5.11 -9.03
CA ASN A 90 -23.57 -4.37 -9.51
C ASN A 90 -24.86 -5.21 -9.57
N ASP A 91 -24.76 -6.55 -9.62
CA ASP A 91 -25.89 -7.48 -9.58
C ASP A 91 -26.40 -7.76 -8.17
N ILE A 92 -25.72 -7.25 -7.15
CA ILE A 92 -26.13 -7.46 -5.75
C ILE A 92 -27.28 -6.52 -5.39
N ALA A 93 -28.39 -7.07 -4.89
CA ALA A 93 -29.50 -6.28 -4.36
C ALA A 93 -29.07 -5.57 -3.05
N THR A 94 -29.08 -4.23 -3.05
CA THR A 94 -28.49 -3.45 -1.96
C THR A 94 -29.52 -3.07 -0.91
N THR A 95 -29.30 -3.54 0.33
CA THR A 95 -29.76 -2.88 1.55
C THR A 95 -28.71 -1.87 2.00
N ASP A 96 -29.05 -0.98 2.94
CA ASP A 96 -28.09 0.01 3.46
C ASP A 96 -26.81 -0.65 4.01
N ASP A 97 -26.93 -1.77 4.72
CA ASP A 97 -25.79 -2.52 5.28
C ASP A 97 -24.92 -3.15 4.19
N ILE A 98 -25.54 -3.75 3.18
CA ILE A 98 -24.83 -4.34 2.02
C ILE A 98 -24.14 -3.21 1.24
N HIS A 99 -24.81 -2.10 1.02
CA HIS A 99 -24.25 -0.94 0.32
C HIS A 99 -22.97 -0.43 0.99
N ILE A 100 -22.95 -0.30 2.32
CA ILE A 100 -21.77 0.12 3.08
C ILE A 100 -20.61 -0.88 2.92
N ARG A 101 -20.90 -2.19 2.84
CA ARG A 101 -19.89 -3.26 2.70
C ARG A 101 -19.29 -3.34 1.30
N ILE A 102 -20.11 -3.25 0.25
CA ILE A 102 -19.67 -3.51 -1.13
C ILE A 102 -19.13 -2.25 -1.82
N THR A 103 -19.61 -1.05 -1.46
CA THR A 103 -19.19 0.19 -2.14
C THR A 103 -17.68 0.43 -2.08
N PRO A 104 -16.97 0.22 -0.95
CA PRO A 104 -15.51 0.33 -0.91
C PRO A 104 -14.81 -0.64 -1.86
N LEU A 105 -15.27 -1.89 -1.92
CA LEU A 105 -14.71 -2.96 -2.76
C LEU A 105 -14.94 -2.66 -4.26
N LEU A 106 -16.14 -2.21 -4.61
CA LEU A 106 -16.48 -1.76 -5.96
C LEU A 106 -15.62 -0.56 -6.37
N ALA A 107 -15.42 0.40 -5.47
CA ALA A 107 -14.56 1.55 -5.72
C ALA A 107 -13.10 1.14 -5.92
N GLU A 108 -12.60 0.16 -5.17
CA GLU A 108 -11.25 -0.40 -5.36
C GLU A 108 -11.09 -1.05 -6.73
N CYS A 109 -12.08 -1.79 -7.22
CA CYS A 109 -12.06 -2.32 -8.59
C CYS A 109 -11.92 -1.20 -9.62
N TYR A 110 -12.69 -0.11 -9.47
CA TYR A 110 -12.57 1.05 -10.36
C TYR A 110 -11.22 1.75 -10.25
N ILE A 111 -10.63 1.83 -9.05
CA ILE A 111 -9.29 2.40 -8.84
C ILE A 111 -8.23 1.53 -9.53
N LYS A 112 -8.35 0.21 -9.47
CA LYS A 112 -7.43 -0.72 -10.17
C LYS A 112 -7.50 -0.60 -11.68
N LEU A 113 -8.65 -0.25 -12.22
CA LEU A 113 -8.87 0.06 -13.63
C LEU A 113 -8.62 1.54 -13.97
N GLU A 114 -8.02 2.30 -13.08
CA GLU A 114 -7.73 3.75 -13.23
C GLU A 114 -8.97 4.60 -13.51
N ASN A 115 -10.18 4.08 -13.26
CA ASN A 115 -11.43 4.82 -13.41
C ASN A 115 -11.75 5.61 -12.13
N TYR A 116 -10.89 6.58 -11.83
CA TYR A 116 -10.96 7.37 -10.60
C TYR A 116 -12.24 8.21 -10.47
N GLU A 117 -12.85 8.60 -11.60
CA GLU A 117 -14.12 9.35 -11.57
C GLU A 117 -15.28 8.53 -11.00
N LYS A 118 -15.43 7.27 -11.42
CA LYS A 118 -16.48 6.40 -10.88
C LYS A 118 -16.23 6.06 -9.43
N ALA A 119 -14.96 5.75 -9.07
CA ALA A 119 -14.59 5.49 -7.70
C ALA A 119 -14.85 6.70 -6.79
N TYR A 120 -14.50 7.91 -7.25
CA TYR A 120 -14.77 9.16 -6.54
C TYR A 120 -16.26 9.35 -6.25
N VAL A 121 -17.15 9.17 -7.24
CA VAL A 121 -18.59 9.33 -7.05
C VAL A 121 -19.12 8.37 -5.98
N LEU A 122 -18.72 7.10 -6.05
CA LEU A 122 -19.13 6.07 -5.09
C LEU A 122 -18.67 6.40 -3.66
N LEU A 123 -17.38 6.70 -3.49
CA LEU A 123 -16.80 6.97 -2.19
C LEU A 123 -17.32 8.29 -1.59
N LYS A 124 -17.54 9.31 -2.42
CA LYS A 124 -18.13 10.58 -1.99
C LYS A 124 -19.52 10.40 -1.41
N GLU A 125 -20.37 9.64 -2.09
CA GLU A 125 -21.73 9.38 -1.64
C GLU A 125 -21.73 8.53 -0.36
N LEU A 126 -20.89 7.50 -0.29
CA LEU A 126 -20.72 6.68 0.90
C LEU A 126 -20.31 7.52 2.13
N LEU A 127 -19.31 8.39 1.97
CA LEU A 127 -18.83 9.27 3.06
C LEU A 127 -19.85 10.36 3.43
N ARG A 128 -20.66 10.83 2.47
CA ARG A 128 -21.75 11.78 2.73
C ARG A 128 -22.83 11.18 3.61
N GLN A 129 -23.20 9.92 3.36
CA GLN A 129 -24.22 9.20 4.12
C GLN A 129 -23.68 8.74 5.48
N ASN A 130 -22.41 8.36 5.56
CA ASN A 130 -21.79 7.72 6.73
C ASN A 130 -20.55 8.49 7.21
N ARG A 131 -20.74 9.64 7.86
CA ARG A 131 -19.67 10.57 8.26
C ARG A 131 -18.65 10.05 9.29
N GLN A 132 -18.88 8.90 9.89
CA GLN A 132 -18.05 8.31 10.95
C GLN A 132 -17.66 6.86 10.65
N LEU A 133 -17.46 6.53 9.38
CA LEU A 133 -16.90 5.22 9.02
C LEU A 133 -15.55 5.04 9.70
N LYS A 134 -15.39 3.89 10.37
CA LYS A 134 -14.17 3.55 11.11
C LYS A 134 -13.17 2.76 10.25
N ASP A 135 -13.20 2.98 8.96
CA ASP A 135 -12.27 2.36 8.00
C ASP A 135 -11.45 3.46 7.30
N SER A 136 -10.17 3.50 7.62
CA SER A 136 -9.26 4.49 7.06
C SER A 136 -8.99 4.29 5.57
N SER A 137 -9.14 3.06 5.04
CA SER A 137 -8.90 2.75 3.63
C SER A 137 -9.87 3.50 2.72
N ILE A 138 -11.12 3.67 3.15
CA ILE A 138 -12.15 4.41 2.42
C ILE A 138 -11.73 5.88 2.23
N TYR A 139 -11.22 6.51 3.30
CA TYR A 139 -10.73 7.89 3.22
C TYR A 139 -9.48 8.01 2.33
N ILE A 140 -8.55 7.07 2.45
CA ILE A 140 -7.33 7.04 1.64
C ILE A 140 -7.67 6.89 0.17
N ASN A 141 -8.56 5.97 -0.18
CA ASN A 141 -9.01 5.76 -1.55
C ASN A 141 -9.78 6.98 -2.09
N TYR A 142 -10.62 7.60 -1.27
CA TYR A 142 -11.31 8.85 -1.65
C TYR A 142 -10.33 10.00 -1.92
N ILE A 143 -9.35 10.20 -1.03
CA ILE A 143 -8.29 11.22 -1.21
C ILE A 143 -7.52 10.96 -2.50
N ARG A 144 -7.12 9.70 -2.75
CA ARG A 144 -6.46 9.32 -4.00
C ARG A 144 -7.30 9.67 -5.22
N CYS A 145 -8.59 9.30 -5.22
CA CYS A 145 -9.49 9.64 -6.33
C CYS A 145 -9.63 11.16 -6.52
N CYS A 146 -9.68 11.95 -5.44
CA CYS A 146 -9.71 13.39 -5.52
C CYS A 146 -8.45 13.96 -6.19
N VAL A 147 -7.27 13.48 -5.81
CA VAL A 147 -5.98 13.91 -6.40
C VAL A 147 -5.93 13.55 -7.90
N GLU A 148 -6.20 12.29 -8.25
CA GLU A 148 -6.15 11.80 -9.63
C GLU A 148 -7.17 12.49 -10.56
N THR A 149 -8.22 13.09 -9.98
CA THR A 149 -9.27 13.81 -10.73
C THR A 149 -9.15 15.34 -10.61
N GLY A 150 -8.03 15.85 -10.04
CA GLY A 150 -7.75 17.29 -9.92
C GLY A 150 -8.63 18.04 -8.90
N ARG A 151 -9.13 17.33 -7.88
CA ARG A 151 -10.00 17.90 -6.82
C ARG A 151 -9.20 18.16 -5.53
N ASP A 152 -8.12 18.92 -5.63
CA ASP A 152 -7.11 19.09 -4.56
C ASP A 152 -7.70 19.66 -3.27
N LYS A 153 -8.67 20.56 -3.38
CA LYS A 153 -9.35 21.12 -2.20
C LYS A 153 -10.14 20.05 -1.44
N GLU A 154 -10.91 19.22 -2.16
CA GLU A 154 -11.67 18.12 -1.53
C GLU A 154 -10.71 17.07 -0.94
N ALA A 155 -9.60 16.77 -1.62
CA ALA A 155 -8.55 15.88 -1.10
C ALA A 155 -7.98 16.40 0.24
N SER A 156 -7.64 17.69 0.29
CA SER A 156 -7.12 18.34 1.50
C SER A 156 -8.12 18.33 2.65
N ASP A 157 -9.40 18.68 2.38
CA ASP A 157 -10.46 18.66 3.38
C ASP A 157 -10.71 17.24 3.94
N ALA A 158 -10.74 16.24 3.05
CA ALA A 158 -10.90 14.83 3.42
C ALA A 158 -9.71 14.32 4.24
N LEU A 159 -8.49 14.69 3.89
CA LEU A 159 -7.28 14.33 4.61
C LEU A 159 -7.27 14.93 6.02
N MET A 160 -7.67 16.18 6.17
CA MET A 160 -7.81 16.81 7.48
C MET A 160 -8.87 16.11 8.34
N GLN A 161 -10.00 15.72 7.75
CA GLN A 161 -11.04 14.95 8.46
C GLN A 161 -10.49 13.57 8.86
N ALA A 162 -9.86 12.84 7.95
CA ALA A 162 -9.28 11.52 8.21
C ALA A 162 -8.22 11.58 9.32
N SER A 163 -7.37 12.60 9.35
CA SER A 163 -6.33 12.75 10.37
C SER A 163 -6.87 12.97 11.80
N ARG A 164 -8.12 13.45 11.91
CA ARG A 164 -8.82 13.60 13.19
C ARG A 164 -9.49 12.28 13.63
N LEU A 165 -10.05 11.53 12.67
CA LEU A 165 -10.69 10.24 12.93
C LEU A 165 -9.68 9.13 13.20
N PHE A 166 -8.53 9.19 12.54
CA PHE A 166 -7.45 8.19 12.60
C PHE A 166 -6.12 8.83 12.98
N PRO A 167 -5.98 9.36 14.20
CA PRO A 167 -4.83 10.20 14.60
C PRO A 167 -3.49 9.45 14.65
N LYS A 168 -3.50 8.12 14.60
CA LYS A 168 -2.31 7.26 14.62
C LYS A 168 -2.11 6.49 13.31
N ASN A 169 -2.95 6.71 12.29
CA ASN A 169 -2.80 6.01 11.03
C ASN A 169 -1.60 6.58 10.26
N ILE A 170 -0.59 5.74 10.07
CA ILE A 170 0.71 6.07 9.47
C ILE A 170 0.53 6.65 8.07
N ARG A 171 -0.30 6.02 7.23
CA ARG A 171 -0.52 6.43 5.84
C ARG A 171 -1.20 7.80 5.75
N ILE A 172 -2.19 8.05 6.59
CA ILE A 172 -2.87 9.35 6.67
C ILE A 172 -1.90 10.43 7.17
N LEU A 173 -1.09 10.15 8.19
CA LEU A 173 -0.10 11.09 8.71
C LEU A 173 0.99 11.39 7.69
N SER A 174 1.44 10.39 6.92
CA SER A 174 2.40 10.56 5.84
C SER A 174 1.85 11.47 4.74
N LEU A 175 0.62 11.23 4.29
CA LEU A 175 -0.06 12.07 3.31
C LEU A 175 -0.24 13.50 3.82
N LEU A 176 -0.59 13.67 5.10
CA LEU A 176 -0.77 14.97 5.71
C LEU A 176 0.55 15.78 5.75
N ALA A 177 1.65 15.13 6.13
CA ALA A 177 2.97 15.76 6.14
C ALA A 177 3.38 16.20 4.74
N LEU A 178 3.20 15.34 3.74
CA LEU A 178 3.50 15.68 2.33
C LEU A 178 2.64 16.86 1.82
N THR A 179 1.32 16.83 2.09
CA THR A 179 0.41 17.90 1.66
C THR A 179 0.80 19.26 2.27
N TYR A 180 1.18 19.30 3.55
CA TYR A 180 1.65 20.55 4.16
C TYR A 180 2.97 21.02 3.59
N LEU A 181 3.86 20.10 3.19
CA LEU A 181 5.12 20.45 2.51
C LEU A 181 4.87 21.07 1.15
N GLU A 182 4.04 20.46 0.32
CA GLU A 182 3.69 20.95 -1.00
C GLU A 182 3.05 22.35 -0.94
N ASN A 183 2.25 22.60 0.10
CA ASN A 183 1.64 23.91 0.35
C ASN A 183 2.60 24.92 1.00
N GLY A 184 3.84 24.54 1.31
CA GLY A 184 4.83 25.42 1.95
C GLY A 184 4.58 25.72 3.43
N ASP A 185 3.65 24.99 4.09
CA ASP A 185 3.37 25.13 5.52
C ASP A 185 4.33 24.25 6.34
N GLU A 186 5.57 24.71 6.45
CA GLU A 186 6.65 23.94 7.09
C GLU A 186 6.36 23.59 8.56
N HIS A 187 5.69 24.48 9.29
CA HIS A 187 5.38 24.24 10.70
C HIS A 187 4.42 23.07 10.88
N LYS A 188 3.33 23.03 10.11
CA LYS A 188 2.37 21.93 10.16
C LYS A 188 2.93 20.64 9.55
N ALA A 189 3.78 20.76 8.53
CA ALA A 189 4.49 19.59 8.00
C ALA A 189 5.37 18.93 9.06
N MET A 190 6.11 19.72 9.84
CA MET A 190 6.94 19.23 10.94
C MET A 190 6.10 18.57 12.04
N GLU A 191 4.99 19.20 12.46
CA GLU A 191 4.07 18.63 13.45
C GLU A 191 3.47 17.29 12.98
N ALA A 192 3.00 17.22 11.72
CA ALA A 192 2.48 15.98 11.15
C ALA A 192 3.54 14.88 11.06
N THR A 193 4.78 15.26 10.75
CA THR A 193 5.91 14.34 10.70
C THR A 193 6.30 13.81 12.09
N GLU A 194 6.28 14.64 13.12
CA GLU A 194 6.52 14.18 14.51
C GLU A 194 5.43 13.20 14.99
N ARG A 195 4.17 13.45 14.63
CA ARG A 195 3.07 12.52 14.91
C ARG A 195 3.26 11.20 14.15
N LEU A 196 3.68 11.26 12.90
CA LEU A 196 4.01 10.08 12.09
C LEU A 196 5.10 9.25 12.76
N PHE A 197 6.18 9.86 13.21
CA PHE A 197 7.26 9.17 13.91
C PHE A 197 6.80 8.49 15.17
N THR A 198 6.01 9.20 15.98
CA THR A 198 5.45 8.64 17.22
C THR A 198 4.54 7.43 16.91
N ALA A 199 3.77 7.48 15.85
CA ALA A 199 2.93 6.36 15.45
C ALA A 199 3.76 5.16 14.95
N LEU A 200 4.78 5.41 14.12
CA LEU A 200 5.68 4.38 13.58
C LEU A 200 6.48 3.65 14.67
N ASP A 201 6.93 4.37 15.70
CA ASP A 201 7.66 3.76 16.82
C ASP A 201 6.77 2.84 17.68
N GLN A 202 5.44 3.00 17.63
CA GLN A 202 4.47 2.17 18.35
C GLN A 202 4.06 0.89 17.61
N VAL A 203 4.44 0.73 16.35
CA VAL A 203 4.11 -0.46 15.56
C VAL A 203 5.20 -1.52 15.77
N GLU A 204 4.83 -2.66 16.36
CA GLU A 204 5.75 -3.80 16.59
C GLU A 204 5.99 -4.57 15.29
N ASP A 205 4.91 -4.99 14.61
CA ASP A 205 4.96 -5.73 13.34
C ASP A 205 4.69 -4.79 12.15
N LYS A 206 5.76 -4.17 11.62
CA LYS A 206 5.65 -3.25 10.48
C LYS A 206 5.36 -3.99 9.19
N GLN A 207 4.38 -3.48 8.46
CA GLN A 207 4.06 -3.95 7.11
C GLN A 207 4.89 -3.18 6.06
N GLN A 208 4.91 -3.65 4.82
CA GLN A 208 5.64 -3.01 3.73
C GLN A 208 5.28 -1.51 3.55
N GLU A 209 4.00 -1.16 3.70
CA GLU A 209 3.53 0.23 3.63
C GLU A 209 4.09 1.13 4.75
N ASP A 210 4.36 0.57 5.92
CA ASP A 210 4.98 1.28 7.04
C ASP A 210 6.44 1.62 6.72
N PHE A 211 7.17 0.70 6.06
CA PHE A 211 8.54 0.95 5.61
C PHE A 211 8.61 1.99 4.49
N GLU A 212 7.64 2.01 3.57
CA GLU A 212 7.52 3.09 2.58
C GLU A 212 7.28 4.45 3.25
N SER A 213 6.44 4.49 4.28
CA SER A 213 6.18 5.70 5.05
C SER A 213 7.42 6.16 5.82
N LEU A 214 8.20 5.24 6.42
CA LEU A 214 9.50 5.51 7.05
C LEU A 214 10.50 6.05 6.03
N TYR A 215 10.58 5.47 4.86
CA TYR A 215 11.45 5.90 3.80
C TYR A 215 11.15 7.34 3.35
N ARG A 216 9.89 7.67 3.08
CA ARG A 216 9.45 9.02 2.71
C ARG A 216 9.75 10.03 3.82
N ALA A 217 9.53 9.64 5.08
CA ALA A 217 9.87 10.45 6.23
C ALA A 217 11.38 10.71 6.33
N GLY A 218 12.20 9.70 6.07
CA GLY A 218 13.65 9.83 5.98
C GLY A 218 14.10 10.78 4.87
N GLN A 219 13.48 10.69 3.69
CA GLN A 219 13.72 11.62 2.57
C GLN A 219 13.39 13.08 2.96
N TYR A 220 12.25 13.28 3.62
CA TYR A 220 11.89 14.61 4.09
C TYR A 220 12.90 15.19 5.08
N LEU A 221 13.31 14.42 6.08
CA LEU A 221 14.32 14.85 7.06
C LEU A 221 15.66 15.16 6.40
N PHE A 222 16.05 14.35 5.41
CA PHE A 222 17.25 14.61 4.61
C PHE A 222 17.17 15.96 3.87
N MET A 223 16.03 16.24 3.22
CA MET A 223 15.80 17.53 2.54
C MET A 223 15.82 18.74 3.49
N LYS A 224 15.38 18.55 4.75
CA LYS A 224 15.42 19.58 5.79
C LYS A 224 16.78 19.71 6.48
N GLY A 225 17.75 18.86 6.14
CA GLY A 225 19.09 18.87 6.71
C GLY A 225 19.24 18.15 8.06
N ASP A 226 18.18 17.47 8.55
CA ASP A 226 18.29 16.60 9.75
C ASP A 226 18.81 15.22 9.34
N ILE A 227 20.10 15.20 8.97
CA ILE A 227 20.75 14.04 8.38
C ILE A 227 20.80 12.87 9.35
N ASP A 228 21.02 13.14 10.65
CA ASP A 228 21.13 12.09 11.67
C ASP A 228 19.80 11.34 11.85
N LYS A 229 18.69 12.06 11.90
CA LYS A 229 17.37 11.43 11.96
C LYS A 229 17.04 10.71 10.63
N ALA A 230 17.33 11.31 9.49
CA ALA A 230 17.14 10.67 8.21
C ALA A 230 17.85 9.31 8.15
N LEU A 231 19.11 9.23 8.56
CA LEU A 231 19.89 7.99 8.66
C LEU A 231 19.28 6.97 9.63
N GLN A 232 18.71 7.40 10.75
CA GLN A 232 18.02 6.50 11.67
C GLN A 232 16.82 5.83 11.00
N TYR A 233 16.02 6.58 10.22
CA TYR A 233 14.86 6.02 9.49
C TYR A 233 15.29 5.12 8.34
N TYR A 234 16.28 5.51 7.56
CA TYR A 234 16.82 4.68 6.49
C TYR A 234 17.38 3.34 7.01
N LYS A 235 18.04 3.33 8.16
CA LYS A 235 18.50 2.08 8.81
C LYS A 235 17.33 1.18 9.19
N LYS A 236 16.27 1.73 9.81
CA LYS A 236 15.07 0.96 10.17
C LYS A 236 14.39 0.37 8.92
N VAL A 237 14.36 1.13 7.82
CA VAL A 237 13.82 0.62 6.55
C VAL A 237 14.70 -0.51 6.00
N LEU A 238 16.01 -0.33 5.97
CA LEU A 238 16.93 -1.35 5.45
C LEU A 238 16.90 -2.64 6.28
N GLU A 239 16.72 -2.53 7.61
CA GLU A 239 16.60 -3.69 8.52
C GLU A 239 15.29 -4.47 8.29
N GLY A 240 14.20 -3.79 8.02
CA GLY A 240 12.88 -4.43 7.89
C GLY A 240 12.42 -4.69 6.47
N SER A 241 12.95 -3.96 5.49
CA SER A 241 12.65 -4.10 4.05
C SER A 241 13.92 -3.88 3.22
N PRO A 242 14.86 -4.84 3.23
CA PRO A 242 16.14 -4.70 2.50
C PRO A 242 15.99 -4.56 1.00
N GLU A 243 14.87 -5.02 0.43
CA GLU A 243 14.54 -4.94 -1.00
C GLU A 243 14.00 -3.56 -1.41
N MET A 244 13.87 -2.60 -0.48
CA MET A 244 13.37 -1.26 -0.79
C MET A 244 14.28 -0.57 -1.80
N PRO A 245 13.76 -0.15 -2.98
CA PRO A 245 14.57 0.49 -4.01
C PRO A 245 15.28 1.76 -3.53
N TYR A 246 16.45 2.02 -4.05
CA TYR A 246 17.28 3.21 -3.79
C TYR A 246 17.74 3.39 -2.33
N MET A 247 17.56 2.42 -1.44
CA MET A 247 17.91 2.59 -0.03
C MET A 247 19.40 2.86 0.17
N HIS A 248 20.26 2.05 -0.47
CA HIS A 248 21.71 2.23 -0.38
C HIS A 248 22.16 3.56 -0.98
N LEU A 249 21.51 4.00 -2.06
CA LEU A 249 21.78 5.30 -2.67
C LEU A 249 21.44 6.45 -1.71
N HIS A 250 20.25 6.43 -1.07
CA HIS A 250 19.85 7.48 -0.14
C HIS A 250 20.71 7.49 1.13
N MET A 251 21.11 6.32 1.64
CA MET A 251 22.05 6.24 2.75
C MET A 251 23.42 6.77 2.37
N ALA A 252 23.92 6.44 1.17
CA ALA A 252 25.17 7.01 0.68
C ALA A 252 25.10 8.53 0.60
N MET A 253 24.03 9.09 0.03
CA MET A 253 23.83 10.55 -0.04
C MET A 253 23.78 11.19 1.35
N ALA A 254 23.12 10.54 2.32
CA ALA A 254 23.04 11.05 3.69
C ALA A 254 24.39 11.01 4.41
N TYR A 255 25.18 9.95 4.24
CA TYR A 255 26.55 9.89 4.79
C TYR A 255 27.50 10.87 4.10
N LEU A 256 27.34 11.08 2.81
CA LEU A 256 28.08 12.10 2.07
C LEU A 256 27.78 13.51 2.62
N ALA A 257 26.50 13.84 2.83
CA ALA A 257 26.07 15.11 3.40
C ALA A 257 26.60 15.30 4.83
N LYS A 258 26.79 14.21 5.60
CA LYS A 258 27.40 14.21 6.94
C LYS A 258 28.92 14.34 6.90
N GLY A 259 29.57 14.11 5.75
CA GLY A 259 31.01 14.06 5.61
C GLY A 259 31.64 12.72 6.04
N ASP A 260 30.81 11.69 6.26
CA ASP A 260 31.28 10.35 6.62
C ASP A 260 31.60 9.52 5.36
N MET A 261 32.81 9.71 4.86
CA MET A 261 33.28 9.08 3.62
C MET A 261 33.41 7.56 3.71
N LYS A 262 33.60 7.03 4.92
CA LYS A 262 33.70 5.58 5.11
C LYS A 262 32.37 4.90 4.83
N HIS A 263 31.30 5.29 5.52
CA HIS A 263 29.96 4.72 5.33
C HIS A 263 29.37 5.11 3.97
N PHE A 264 29.67 6.30 3.46
CA PHE A 264 29.34 6.66 2.08
C PHE A 264 29.87 5.60 1.09
N GLY A 265 31.16 5.27 1.16
CA GLY A 265 31.77 4.29 0.27
C GLY A 265 31.21 2.87 0.44
N GLU A 266 30.80 2.49 1.65
CA GLU A 266 30.16 1.20 1.93
C GLU A 266 28.79 1.08 1.25
N HIS A 267 27.92 2.06 1.38
CA HIS A 267 26.60 2.06 0.78
C HIS A 267 26.63 2.35 -0.73
N TYR A 268 27.49 3.25 -1.18
CA TYR A 268 27.65 3.56 -2.61
C TYR A 268 28.05 2.34 -3.44
N ARG A 269 28.92 1.47 -2.92
CA ARG A 269 29.30 0.21 -3.59
C ARG A 269 28.15 -0.78 -3.74
N GLN A 270 27.12 -0.69 -2.89
CA GLN A 270 25.93 -1.54 -2.95
C GLN A 270 24.82 -0.94 -3.83
N THR A 271 24.98 0.31 -4.28
CA THR A 271 24.04 0.94 -5.22
C THR A 271 24.31 0.41 -6.62
N SER A 272 23.27 -0.05 -7.33
CA SER A 272 23.42 -0.49 -8.71
C SER A 272 23.64 0.70 -9.67
N PRO A 273 24.36 0.53 -10.79
CA PRO A 273 24.48 1.56 -11.81
C PRO A 273 23.13 1.98 -12.41
N GLU A 274 22.20 1.02 -12.53
CA GLU A 274 20.87 1.25 -13.04
C GLU A 274 20.07 2.14 -12.10
N GLU A 275 20.08 1.87 -10.79
CA GLU A 275 19.41 2.71 -9.78
C GLU A 275 19.95 4.14 -9.78
N LEU A 276 21.28 4.30 -9.91
CA LEU A 276 21.89 5.61 -9.95
C LEU A 276 21.47 6.39 -11.20
N LEU A 277 21.48 5.74 -12.37
CA LEU A 277 21.07 6.35 -13.63
C LEU A 277 19.59 6.71 -13.63
N ASP A 278 18.74 5.83 -13.11
CA ASP A 278 17.30 6.04 -13.01
C ASP A 278 17.00 7.20 -12.06
N TYR A 279 17.66 7.23 -10.91
CA TYR A 279 17.53 8.33 -9.95
C TYR A 279 17.94 9.68 -10.55
N ILE A 280 19.06 9.74 -11.26
CA ILE A 280 19.55 10.97 -11.92
C ILE A 280 18.55 11.43 -13.00
N LYS A 281 18.02 10.51 -13.81
CA LYS A 281 17.03 10.82 -14.85
C LYS A 281 15.72 11.33 -14.25
N ASN A 282 15.19 10.63 -13.24
CA ASN A 282 13.90 10.94 -12.64
C ASN A 282 13.93 12.18 -11.76
N ALA A 283 15.05 12.43 -11.09
CA ALA A 283 15.21 13.61 -10.23
C ALA A 283 15.59 14.89 -11.01
N GLY A 284 15.92 14.80 -12.29
CA GLY A 284 16.42 15.92 -13.08
C GLY A 284 17.65 16.59 -12.45
N LEU A 285 18.44 15.81 -11.68
CA LEU A 285 19.53 16.31 -10.87
C LEU A 285 20.81 16.39 -11.71
N SER A 286 21.26 17.60 -11.94
CA SER A 286 22.67 17.88 -12.23
C SER A 286 23.47 17.86 -10.90
N TYR A 287 24.79 17.81 -11.02
CA TYR A 287 25.68 17.95 -9.85
C TYR A 287 25.38 19.24 -9.07
N GLU A 288 25.10 20.33 -9.75
CA GLU A 288 24.67 21.61 -9.18
C GLU A 288 23.35 21.45 -8.40
N GLY A 289 22.39 20.71 -8.90
CA GLY A 289 21.13 20.43 -8.21
C GLY A 289 21.29 19.60 -6.93
N ILE A 290 22.30 18.72 -6.86
CA ILE A 290 22.66 18.00 -5.63
C ILE A 290 23.27 18.98 -4.61
N ILE A 291 24.19 19.85 -5.05
CA ILE A 291 24.80 20.89 -4.22
C ILE A 291 23.74 21.84 -3.65
N GLU A 292 22.79 22.27 -4.47
CA GLU A 292 21.73 23.21 -4.08
C GLU A 292 20.81 22.62 -3.00
N ARG A 293 20.51 21.31 -3.09
CA ARG A 293 19.66 20.60 -2.11
C ARG A 293 20.36 20.28 -0.80
N ILE A 294 21.65 19.95 -0.81
CA ILE A 294 22.40 19.50 0.38
C ILE A 294 23.15 20.64 1.05
N GLY A 295 23.37 21.76 0.33
CA GLY A 295 24.16 22.88 0.79
C GLY A 295 25.68 22.66 0.61
N SER A 296 26.36 23.70 0.12
CA SER A 296 27.78 23.64 -0.34
C SER A 296 28.81 23.28 0.74
N LYS A 297 28.43 23.27 2.02
CA LYS A 297 29.37 23.03 3.14
C LYS A 297 29.73 21.57 3.40
N HIS A 298 28.99 20.61 2.80
CA HIS A 298 29.07 19.18 3.18
C HIS A 298 29.34 18.25 1.99
N ILE A 299 29.62 18.80 0.81
CA ILE A 299 29.88 18.01 -0.40
C ILE A 299 31.38 17.94 -0.66
N PRO A 300 31.93 16.76 -0.95
CA PRO A 300 33.30 16.64 -1.45
C PRO A 300 33.47 17.46 -2.72
N PRO A 301 34.67 17.96 -2.99
CA PRO A 301 34.97 18.63 -4.26
C PRO A 301 34.53 17.81 -5.45
N GLU A 302 34.04 18.47 -6.50
CA GLU A 302 33.54 17.85 -7.75
C GLU A 302 34.50 16.79 -8.33
N ASP A 303 35.81 17.03 -8.18
CA ASP A 303 36.87 16.13 -8.62
C ASP A 303 36.85 14.79 -7.87
N LEU A 304 36.55 14.78 -6.57
CA LEU A 304 36.44 13.56 -5.76
C LEU A 304 35.22 12.71 -6.16
N VAL A 305 34.09 13.35 -6.46
CA VAL A 305 32.87 12.67 -6.94
C VAL A 305 33.11 12.11 -8.35
N LYS A 306 33.76 12.86 -9.23
CA LYS A 306 34.15 12.40 -10.58
C LYS A 306 35.17 11.26 -10.55
N GLU A 307 36.11 11.30 -9.62
CA GLU A 307 37.09 10.23 -9.44
C GLU A 307 36.43 8.94 -8.91
N PHE A 308 35.45 9.08 -8.01
CA PHE A 308 34.66 7.96 -7.48
C PHE A 308 33.81 7.31 -8.58
N LEU A 309 33.16 8.11 -9.43
CA LEU A 309 32.39 7.62 -10.58
C LEU A 309 33.28 6.91 -11.61
N LYS A 310 34.49 7.45 -11.91
CA LYS A 310 35.46 6.82 -12.82
C LYS A 310 36.01 5.49 -12.29
N ASN A 311 36.24 5.37 -11.00
CA ASN A 311 36.80 4.15 -10.40
C ASN A 311 35.78 3.00 -10.36
N LYS A 312 34.47 3.27 -10.46
CA LYS A 312 33.42 2.26 -10.56
C LYS A 312 33.38 1.64 -11.98
N ASP A 313 33.58 2.45 -13.02
CA ASP A 313 33.60 1.98 -14.41
C ASP A 313 34.86 1.13 -14.74
N ASN A 314 35.94 1.24 -13.94
CA ASN A 314 37.17 0.48 -14.11
C ASN A 314 37.21 -0.83 -13.28
N ASN A 315 36.26 -1.11 -12.43
CA ASN A 315 36.15 -2.32 -11.58
C ASN A 315 35.05 -3.29 -12.04
N ASN A 316 34.39 -3.05 -13.14
CA ASN A 316 33.54 -3.94 -13.91
C ASN A 316 34.26 -4.30 -15.22
#